data_461ab9453ca7759dea5658c161f5f953
#
_entry.id   461ab9453ca7759dea5658c161f5f953
#
_cell.length_a   1.000
_cell.length_b   1.000
_cell.length_c   1.000
_cell.angle_alpha   90.00
_cell.angle_beta   90.00
_cell.angle_gamma   90.00
#
_symmetry.space_group_name_H-M   'P 1'
#
loop_
_entity.id
_entity.type
_entity.pdbx_description
1 polymer ?
#
loop_
_entity_poly.entity_id
_entity_poly.type
_entity_poly.pdbx_seq_one_letter_code
_entity_poly.pdbx_strand_id
1 'polypeptide(L)'
;MTDTTPDLILQTAAGFMMSKHLFAANDLGLFEKLADRPLTLDELANDLSIPSRTARITADAMVALGFLEKQDDRYRNSSVSQTFLSGKTPADLRPFLRFWNHISYPQWQHLEEALRTNRGVSGDVELDPDQQRIFSEGVAAIQAGPAHAMPEKYDFTRHRKVLDLGGGVGEYLVPILDRFPQLEGTLFELPPVTEVARDALAANPVGPRINIVAGDLFEDALPEDHDALILANVVHYFDHARNRELLRRIRERVLAGARVLIVDFWTNPQHTEPLFAALVAGEFLTSVGGDVYSEEEAKGWFRETGWEYLQTIPLEGPISLVVGEAI
;
A
#
# COMPACT_ATOMS: atom_id res chain seq x y z
N MET A 1 -4.12 32.65 27.22
CA MET A 1 -2.80 32.06 26.96
C MET A 1 -3.06 30.56 26.95
N THR A 2 -2.88 29.90 25.82
CA THR A 2 -2.93 28.43 25.76
C THR A 2 -1.74 27.92 26.55
N ASP A 3 -2.00 27.14 27.63
CA ASP A 3 -0.92 26.51 28.40
C ASP A 3 -0.08 25.65 27.45
N THR A 4 1.15 26.07 27.18
CA THR A 4 2.10 25.33 26.37
C THR A 4 2.65 24.19 27.22
N THR A 5 2.26 22.93 26.86
CA THR A 5 2.73 21.72 27.55
C THR A 5 3.65 20.91 26.61
N PRO A 6 4.53 20.02 27.13
CA PRO A 6 5.39 19.18 26.32
C PRO A 6 4.67 17.96 25.72
N ASP A 7 3.36 17.82 25.89
CA ASP A 7 2.59 16.61 25.61
C ASP A 7 2.71 16.16 24.16
N LEU A 8 2.63 17.08 23.20
CA LEU A 8 2.79 16.76 21.77
C LEU A 8 4.17 16.15 21.47
N ILE A 9 5.23 16.72 22.07
CA ILE A 9 6.61 16.22 21.90
C ILE A 9 6.72 14.81 22.47
N LEU A 10 6.21 14.62 23.70
CA LEU A 10 6.27 13.32 24.39
C LEU A 10 5.46 12.25 23.66
N GLN A 11 4.27 12.56 23.19
CA GLN A 11 3.43 11.66 22.39
C GLN A 11 4.11 11.26 21.08
N THR A 12 4.63 12.24 20.34
CA THR A 12 5.33 11.99 19.08
C THR A 12 6.60 11.15 19.30
N ALA A 13 7.40 11.52 20.31
CA ALA A 13 8.61 10.77 20.64
C ALA A 13 8.33 9.33 21.11
N ALA A 14 7.20 9.08 21.77
CA ALA A 14 6.76 7.76 22.19
C ALA A 14 6.13 6.93 21.05
N GLY A 15 5.88 7.51 19.89
CA GLY A 15 5.23 6.83 18.75
C GLY A 15 5.92 5.54 18.34
N PHE A 16 7.26 5.50 18.37
CA PHE A 16 8.02 4.28 18.06
C PHE A 16 7.73 3.13 19.05
N MET A 17 7.44 3.43 20.33
CA MET A 17 7.07 2.42 21.31
C MET A 17 5.72 1.81 20.99
N MET A 18 4.74 2.65 20.58
CA MET A 18 3.41 2.19 20.16
C MET A 18 3.53 1.22 18.98
N SER A 19 4.27 1.62 17.95
CA SER A 19 4.50 0.79 16.76
C SER A 19 5.22 -0.52 17.11
N LYS A 20 6.29 -0.47 17.92
CA LYS A 20 7.05 -1.67 18.29
C LYS A 20 6.24 -2.64 19.16
N HIS A 21 5.38 -2.16 20.05
CA HIS A 21 4.45 -3.02 20.78
C HIS A 21 3.47 -3.72 19.84
N LEU A 22 2.87 -3.00 18.88
CA LEU A 22 1.95 -3.58 17.89
C LEU A 22 2.66 -4.63 17.02
N PHE A 23 3.85 -4.32 16.52
CA PHE A 23 4.64 -5.24 15.72
C PHE A 23 5.01 -6.52 16.49
N ALA A 24 5.51 -6.37 17.72
CA ALA A 24 5.85 -7.51 18.57
C ALA A 24 4.62 -8.36 18.92
N ALA A 25 3.48 -7.73 19.22
CA ALA A 25 2.23 -8.43 19.47
C ALA A 25 1.77 -9.24 18.25
N ASN A 26 1.90 -8.67 17.05
CA ASN A 26 1.60 -9.34 15.79
C ASN A 26 2.55 -10.53 15.54
N ASP A 27 3.85 -10.33 15.69
CA ASP A 27 4.85 -11.39 15.44
C ASP A 27 4.74 -12.55 16.45
N LEU A 28 4.32 -12.28 17.69
CA LEU A 28 4.01 -13.29 18.69
C LEU A 28 2.69 -14.04 18.42
N GLY A 29 1.86 -13.58 17.48
CA GLY A 29 0.55 -14.16 17.21
C GLY A 29 -0.51 -13.85 18.26
N LEU A 30 -0.38 -12.74 19.01
CA LEU A 30 -1.29 -12.37 20.09
C LEU A 30 -2.75 -12.31 19.63
N PHE A 31 -3.00 -11.67 18.50
CA PHE A 31 -4.35 -11.45 17.98
C PHE A 31 -5.00 -12.73 17.46
N GLU A 32 -4.21 -13.63 16.88
CA GLU A 32 -4.68 -14.97 16.45
C GLU A 32 -5.10 -15.84 17.63
N LYS A 33 -4.34 -15.79 18.74
CA LYS A 33 -4.67 -16.57 19.96
C LYS A 33 -5.98 -16.10 20.58
N LEU A 34 -6.32 -14.82 20.41
CA LEU A 34 -7.56 -14.22 20.92
C LEU A 34 -8.73 -14.25 19.89
N ALA A 35 -8.53 -14.83 18.70
CA ALA A 35 -9.50 -14.78 17.61
C ALA A 35 -10.82 -15.48 17.93
N ASP A 36 -10.76 -16.60 18.65
CA ASP A 36 -11.91 -17.49 18.87
C ASP A 36 -12.56 -17.31 20.26
N ARG A 37 -11.81 -16.85 21.28
CA ARG A 37 -12.31 -16.67 22.64
C ARG A 37 -11.45 -15.74 23.48
N PRO A 38 -12.02 -15.08 24.50
CA PRO A 38 -11.24 -14.36 25.50
C PRO A 38 -10.35 -15.32 26.33
N LEU A 39 -9.12 -14.89 26.65
CA LEU A 39 -8.14 -15.64 27.44
C LEU A 39 -7.77 -14.91 28.73
N THR A 40 -7.53 -15.66 29.81
CA THR A 40 -6.86 -15.13 31.00
C THR A 40 -5.38 -14.85 30.71
N LEU A 41 -4.70 -14.12 31.59
CA LEU A 41 -3.27 -13.86 31.45
C LEU A 41 -2.44 -15.15 31.38
N ASP A 42 -2.75 -16.14 32.22
CA ASP A 42 -2.01 -17.41 32.25
C ASP A 42 -2.27 -18.27 31.01
N GLU A 43 -3.53 -18.32 30.52
CA GLU A 43 -3.84 -18.96 29.25
C GLU A 43 -3.07 -18.31 28.11
N LEU A 44 -3.07 -16.97 28.06
CA LEU A 44 -2.39 -16.19 27.00
C LEU A 44 -0.88 -16.39 27.05
N ALA A 45 -0.25 -16.35 28.23
CA ALA A 45 1.17 -16.59 28.42
C ALA A 45 1.59 -17.99 27.93
N ASN A 46 0.80 -19.00 28.25
CA ASN A 46 1.00 -20.38 27.79
C ASN A 46 0.87 -20.48 26.25
N ASP A 47 -0.20 -19.90 25.68
CA ASP A 47 -0.49 -19.97 24.24
C ASP A 47 0.60 -19.23 23.41
N LEU A 48 1.16 -18.14 23.96
CA LEU A 48 2.25 -17.39 23.35
C LEU A 48 3.66 -17.97 23.67
N SER A 49 3.74 -18.94 24.57
CA SER A 49 5.02 -19.52 25.05
C SER A 49 5.99 -18.47 25.62
N ILE A 50 5.49 -17.48 26.35
CA ILE A 50 6.28 -16.43 27.00
C ILE A 50 5.92 -16.33 28.51
N PRO A 51 6.81 -15.75 29.34
CA PRO A 51 6.50 -15.55 30.75
C PRO A 51 5.26 -14.67 31.00
N SER A 52 4.44 -14.98 32.01
CA SER A 52 3.22 -14.21 32.35
C SER A 52 3.49 -12.71 32.52
N ARG A 53 4.66 -12.32 33.07
CA ARG A 53 5.04 -10.91 33.18
C ARG A 53 5.12 -10.20 31.83
N THR A 54 5.76 -10.83 30.84
CA THR A 54 5.94 -10.24 29.51
C THR A 54 4.65 -10.31 28.66
N ALA A 55 3.87 -11.38 28.82
CA ALA A 55 2.52 -11.49 28.26
C ALA A 55 1.65 -10.33 28.76
N ARG A 56 1.67 -10.03 30.08
CA ARG A 56 0.94 -8.92 30.66
C ARG A 56 1.38 -7.56 30.10
N ILE A 57 2.69 -7.32 30.02
CA ILE A 57 3.24 -6.05 29.48
C ILE A 57 2.71 -5.82 28.06
N THR A 58 2.76 -6.84 27.20
CA THR A 58 2.31 -6.74 25.81
C THR A 58 0.80 -6.58 25.71
N ALA A 59 0.03 -7.40 26.44
CA ALA A 59 -1.44 -7.34 26.38
C ALA A 59 -1.99 -6.02 26.98
N ASP A 60 -1.47 -5.56 28.12
CA ASP A 60 -1.89 -4.29 28.74
C ASP A 60 -1.54 -3.09 27.83
N ALA A 61 -0.40 -3.11 27.13
CA ALA A 61 -0.06 -2.09 26.13
C ALA A 61 -1.07 -2.11 24.96
N MET A 62 -1.49 -3.28 24.47
CA MET A 62 -2.50 -3.39 23.43
C MET A 62 -3.88 -2.93 23.90
N VAL A 63 -4.23 -3.14 25.16
CA VAL A 63 -5.45 -2.57 25.77
C VAL A 63 -5.37 -1.04 25.80
N ALA A 64 -4.25 -0.47 26.27
CA ALA A 64 -4.05 0.97 26.33
C ALA A 64 -4.10 1.64 24.95
N LEU A 65 -3.67 0.94 23.89
CA LEU A 65 -3.72 1.40 22.50
C LEU A 65 -5.07 1.11 21.80
N GLY A 66 -6.02 0.40 22.46
CA GLY A 66 -7.34 0.11 21.91
C GLY A 66 -7.38 -1.10 20.94
N PHE A 67 -6.31 -1.86 20.84
CA PHE A 67 -6.30 -3.11 20.04
C PHE A 67 -6.89 -4.30 20.79
N LEU A 68 -6.82 -4.31 22.12
CA LEU A 68 -7.47 -5.29 22.95
C LEU A 68 -8.46 -4.64 23.92
N GLU A 69 -9.39 -5.44 24.40
CA GLU A 69 -10.26 -5.13 25.52
C GLU A 69 -9.96 -6.08 26.67
N LYS A 70 -10.06 -5.58 27.88
CA LYS A 70 -9.93 -6.38 29.10
C LYS A 70 -11.20 -6.27 29.92
N GLN A 71 -11.85 -7.41 30.13
CA GLN A 71 -13.01 -7.51 30.98
C GLN A 71 -12.76 -8.55 32.07
N ASP A 72 -12.92 -8.13 33.31
CA ASP A 72 -12.52 -8.89 34.50
C ASP A 72 -11.04 -9.27 34.43
N ASP A 73 -10.71 -10.56 34.31
CA ASP A 73 -9.34 -11.07 34.17
C ASP A 73 -9.01 -11.60 32.76
N ARG A 74 -9.88 -11.33 31.76
CA ARG A 74 -9.75 -11.86 30.41
C ARG A 74 -9.49 -10.76 29.38
N TYR A 75 -8.60 -11.08 28.44
CA TYR A 75 -8.30 -10.27 27.27
C TYR A 75 -9.07 -10.81 26.06
N ARG A 76 -9.51 -9.91 25.18
CA ARG A 76 -10.11 -10.24 23.89
C ARG A 76 -9.70 -9.21 22.84
N ASN A 77 -9.78 -9.57 21.57
CA ASN A 77 -9.62 -8.61 20.48
C ASN A 77 -10.69 -7.52 20.55
N SER A 78 -10.30 -6.27 20.30
CA SER A 78 -11.26 -5.23 19.93
C SER A 78 -11.85 -5.52 18.55
N SER A 79 -12.90 -4.82 18.15
CA SER A 79 -13.50 -4.96 16.81
C SER A 79 -12.48 -4.75 15.68
N VAL A 80 -11.58 -3.78 15.83
CA VAL A 80 -10.50 -3.50 14.86
C VAL A 80 -9.56 -4.71 14.75
N SER A 81 -9.04 -5.19 15.86
CA SER A 81 -8.13 -6.33 15.86
C SER A 81 -8.80 -7.62 15.41
N GLN A 82 -10.08 -7.82 15.76
CA GLN A 82 -10.84 -8.97 15.30
C GLN A 82 -11.01 -8.97 13.78
N THR A 83 -11.22 -7.79 13.17
CA THR A 83 -11.38 -7.67 11.72
C THR A 83 -10.04 -7.79 10.99
N PHE A 84 -9.02 -7.06 11.43
CA PHE A 84 -7.81 -6.85 10.63
C PHE A 84 -6.59 -7.64 11.10
N LEU A 85 -6.59 -8.21 12.33
CA LEU A 85 -5.41 -8.85 12.92
C LEU A 85 -5.65 -10.28 13.42
N SER A 86 -6.89 -10.78 13.41
CA SER A 86 -7.20 -12.13 13.89
C SER A 86 -6.87 -13.24 12.88
N GLY A 87 -6.72 -12.91 11.60
CA GLY A 87 -6.57 -13.88 10.51
C GLY A 87 -7.86 -14.63 10.16
N LYS A 88 -9.01 -14.16 10.61
CA LYS A 88 -10.32 -14.79 10.36
C LYS A 88 -11.11 -14.10 9.24
N THR A 89 -10.59 -13.02 8.68
CA THR A 89 -11.26 -12.24 7.63
C THR A 89 -10.33 -12.05 6.43
N PRO A 90 -10.87 -11.77 5.24
CA PRO A 90 -10.05 -11.40 4.08
C PRO A 90 -9.27 -10.08 4.24
N ALA A 91 -9.71 -9.20 5.14
CA ALA A 91 -9.08 -7.90 5.41
C ALA A 91 -7.91 -8.04 6.41
N ASP A 92 -6.98 -8.93 6.13
CA ASP A 92 -5.87 -9.28 7.02
C ASP A 92 -4.66 -8.35 6.81
N LEU A 93 -4.35 -7.50 7.80
CA LEU A 93 -3.22 -6.58 7.78
C LEU A 93 -1.98 -7.10 8.53
N ARG A 94 -1.98 -8.32 9.05
CA ARG A 94 -0.81 -8.90 9.73
C ARG A 94 0.43 -8.97 8.85
N PRO A 95 0.34 -9.33 7.54
CA PRO A 95 1.50 -9.28 6.65
C PRO A 95 2.06 -7.88 6.48
N PHE A 96 1.20 -6.85 6.42
CA PHE A 96 1.63 -5.46 6.35
C PHE A 96 2.40 -5.01 7.61
N LEU A 97 1.95 -5.41 8.81
CA LEU A 97 2.67 -5.14 10.04
C LEU A 97 4.03 -5.85 10.09
N ARG A 98 4.14 -7.08 9.54
CA ARG A 98 5.43 -7.78 9.39
C ARG A 98 6.36 -7.05 8.43
N PHE A 99 5.85 -6.60 7.28
CA PHE A 99 6.62 -5.78 6.34
C PHE A 99 7.16 -4.52 7.03
N TRP A 100 6.30 -3.80 7.73
CA TRP A 100 6.73 -2.60 8.45
C TRP A 100 7.74 -2.89 9.55
N ASN A 101 7.59 -3.99 10.31
CA ASN A 101 8.54 -4.33 11.36
C ASN A 101 9.91 -4.76 10.85
N HIS A 102 9.95 -5.58 9.80
CA HIS A 102 11.17 -6.27 9.38
C HIS A 102 11.88 -5.61 8.20
N ILE A 103 11.19 -4.80 7.41
CA ILE A 103 11.75 -4.12 6.23
C ILE A 103 11.77 -2.60 6.46
N SER A 104 10.60 -1.96 6.60
CA SER A 104 10.48 -0.52 6.68
C SER A 104 11.15 0.06 7.93
N TYR A 105 10.83 -0.45 9.12
CA TYR A 105 11.36 0.08 10.38
C TYR A 105 12.91 0.13 10.46
N PRO A 106 13.66 -0.88 10.01
CA PRO A 106 15.12 -0.78 9.89
C PRO A 106 15.58 0.34 8.93
N GLN A 107 14.88 0.57 7.81
CA GLN A 107 15.22 1.62 6.86
C GLN A 107 15.04 3.03 7.45
N TRP A 108 14.03 3.23 8.31
CA TRP A 108 13.81 4.50 9.00
C TRP A 108 14.99 4.96 9.88
N GLN A 109 15.90 4.09 10.25
CA GLN A 109 17.14 4.46 10.95
C GLN A 109 18.05 5.33 10.08
N HIS A 110 17.89 5.30 8.76
CA HIS A 110 18.63 6.07 7.78
C HIS A 110 17.92 7.37 7.33
N LEU A 111 16.78 7.74 7.95
CA LEU A 111 16.02 8.92 7.54
C LEU A 111 16.87 10.19 7.54
N GLU A 112 17.71 10.42 8.56
CA GLU A 112 18.57 11.61 8.63
C GLU A 112 19.57 11.65 7.46
N GLU A 113 20.14 10.52 7.07
CA GLU A 113 21.03 10.40 5.93
C GLU A 113 20.28 10.65 4.62
N ALA A 114 19.10 10.04 4.44
CA ALA A 114 18.27 10.24 3.26
C ALA A 114 17.88 11.73 3.09
N LEU A 115 17.49 12.40 4.18
CA LEU A 115 17.19 13.84 4.19
C LEU A 115 18.40 14.72 3.79
N ARG A 116 19.63 14.33 4.18
CA ARG A 116 20.84 15.08 3.84
C ARG A 116 21.31 14.85 2.40
N THR A 117 21.09 13.64 1.89
CA THR A 117 21.61 13.20 0.59
C THR A 117 20.59 13.27 -0.54
N ASN A 118 19.32 13.37 -0.21
CA ASN A 118 18.18 13.21 -1.12
C ASN A 118 18.23 11.87 -1.88
N ARG A 119 18.57 10.77 -1.18
CA ARG A 119 18.69 9.42 -1.75
C ARG A 119 18.09 8.40 -0.81
N GLY A 120 17.39 7.41 -1.36
CA GLY A 120 16.94 6.23 -0.62
C GLY A 120 18.06 5.23 -0.38
N VAL A 121 17.85 4.32 0.57
CA VAL A 121 18.84 3.28 0.94
C VAL A 121 18.64 1.96 0.21
N SER A 122 17.49 1.72 -0.41
CA SER A 122 17.16 0.42 -1.05
C SER A 122 17.96 0.09 -2.30
N GLY A 123 18.62 1.08 -2.92
CA GLY A 123 19.50 0.82 -4.06
C GLY A 123 20.74 -0.01 -3.72
N ASP A 124 21.08 -0.11 -2.41
CA ASP A 124 22.28 -0.77 -1.92
C ASP A 124 21.97 -2.04 -1.08
N VAL A 125 20.69 -2.37 -0.84
CA VAL A 125 20.28 -3.51 -0.01
C VAL A 125 19.47 -4.51 -0.83
N GLU A 126 20.10 -5.60 -1.21
CA GLU A 126 19.39 -6.75 -1.80
C GLU A 126 18.64 -7.49 -0.69
N LEU A 127 17.31 -7.63 -0.84
CA LEU A 127 16.48 -8.40 0.08
C LEU A 127 16.77 -9.89 -0.09
N ASP A 128 16.97 -10.60 1.00
CA ASP A 128 17.02 -12.06 0.96
C ASP A 128 15.64 -12.66 0.62
N PRO A 129 15.54 -13.95 0.28
CA PRO A 129 14.26 -14.56 -0.12
C PRO A 129 13.14 -14.45 0.91
N ASP A 130 13.44 -14.50 2.21
CA ASP A 130 12.44 -14.34 3.27
C ASP A 130 11.98 -12.89 3.40
N GLN A 131 12.89 -11.95 3.32
CA GLN A 131 12.59 -10.52 3.27
C GLN A 131 11.77 -10.16 2.03
N GLN A 132 12.10 -10.70 0.87
CA GLN A 132 11.34 -10.49 -0.36
C GLN A 132 9.90 -11.00 -0.23
N ARG A 133 9.70 -12.16 0.41
CA ARG A 133 8.37 -12.69 0.68
C ARG A 133 7.59 -11.79 1.64
N ILE A 134 8.20 -11.35 2.75
CA ILE A 134 7.58 -10.42 3.72
C ILE A 134 7.18 -9.12 3.03
N PHE A 135 8.03 -8.57 2.17
CA PHE A 135 7.75 -7.37 1.38
C PHE A 135 6.53 -7.58 0.48
N SER A 136 6.53 -8.63 -0.35
CA SER A 136 5.45 -8.90 -1.30
C SER A 136 4.10 -9.16 -0.61
N GLU A 137 4.09 -9.98 0.46
CA GLU A 137 2.88 -10.24 1.25
C GLU A 137 2.36 -8.96 1.93
N GLY A 138 3.26 -8.11 2.43
CA GLY A 138 2.90 -6.86 3.09
C GLY A 138 2.30 -5.83 2.15
N VAL A 139 2.90 -5.65 0.98
CA VAL A 139 2.38 -4.76 -0.06
C VAL A 139 1.02 -5.26 -0.56
N ALA A 140 0.89 -6.55 -0.86
CA ALA A 140 -0.39 -7.13 -1.27
C ALA A 140 -1.50 -6.91 -0.21
N ALA A 141 -1.18 -7.05 1.08
CA ALA A 141 -2.16 -6.85 2.15
C ALA A 141 -2.68 -5.40 2.22
N ILE A 142 -1.82 -4.38 2.07
CA ILE A 142 -2.27 -2.98 2.10
C ILE A 142 -2.99 -2.58 0.82
N GLN A 143 -2.68 -3.20 -0.30
CA GLN A 143 -3.30 -2.93 -1.60
C GLN A 143 -4.67 -3.61 -1.77
N ALA A 144 -4.93 -4.68 -1.04
CA ALA A 144 -6.16 -5.47 -1.21
C ALA A 144 -7.44 -4.64 -1.08
N GLY A 145 -7.54 -3.79 -0.06
CA GLY A 145 -8.70 -2.91 0.14
C GLY A 145 -8.94 -1.95 -1.02
N PRO A 146 -7.98 -1.07 -1.35
CA PRO A 146 -8.07 -0.17 -2.50
C PRO A 146 -8.32 -0.87 -3.83
N ALA A 147 -7.68 -2.03 -4.08
CA ALA A 147 -7.85 -2.79 -5.31
C ALA A 147 -9.27 -3.33 -5.47
N HIS A 148 -9.89 -3.82 -4.38
CA HIS A 148 -11.30 -4.26 -4.41
C HIS A 148 -12.28 -3.08 -4.46
N ALA A 149 -11.97 -1.95 -3.82
CA ALA A 149 -12.81 -0.77 -3.85
C ALA A 149 -12.84 -0.09 -5.24
N MET A 150 -11.75 -0.17 -6.00
CA MET A 150 -11.64 0.52 -7.30
C MET A 150 -12.75 0.13 -8.29
N PRO A 151 -13.06 -1.16 -8.58
CA PRO A 151 -14.13 -1.54 -9.48
C PRO A 151 -15.53 -1.29 -8.92
N GLU A 152 -15.67 -0.95 -7.65
CA GLU A 152 -16.95 -0.54 -7.04
C GLU A 152 -17.20 0.95 -7.18
N LYS A 153 -16.14 1.75 -7.14
CA LYS A 153 -16.19 3.21 -7.10
C LYS A 153 -15.96 3.87 -8.45
N TYR A 154 -15.27 3.20 -9.38
CA TYR A 154 -15.07 3.68 -10.74
C TYR A 154 -15.79 2.80 -11.75
N ASP A 155 -16.54 3.42 -12.66
CA ASP A 155 -17.33 2.73 -13.68
C ASP A 155 -16.46 2.32 -14.89
N PHE A 156 -16.14 1.02 -14.96
CA PHE A 156 -15.40 0.42 -16.06
C PHE A 156 -16.30 -0.02 -17.25
N THR A 157 -17.64 0.14 -17.20
CA THR A 157 -18.53 -0.34 -18.27
C THR A 157 -18.29 0.32 -19.62
N ARG A 158 -17.72 1.53 -19.61
CA ARG A 158 -17.35 2.28 -20.81
C ARG A 158 -16.06 1.81 -21.48
N HIS A 159 -15.28 0.97 -20.80
CA HIS A 159 -13.97 0.50 -21.26
C HIS A 159 -14.05 -0.90 -21.87
N ARG A 160 -13.04 -1.26 -22.65
CA ARG A 160 -12.88 -2.57 -23.26
C ARG A 160 -11.55 -3.22 -22.94
N LYS A 161 -10.47 -2.43 -22.91
CA LYS A 161 -9.11 -2.92 -22.65
C LYS A 161 -8.43 -2.10 -21.56
N VAL A 162 -8.04 -2.77 -20.51
CA VAL A 162 -7.34 -2.17 -19.38
C VAL A 162 -5.87 -2.54 -19.44
N LEU A 163 -4.98 -1.55 -19.35
CA LEU A 163 -3.53 -1.73 -19.21
C LEU A 163 -3.11 -1.36 -17.79
N ASP A 164 -2.49 -2.29 -17.10
CA ASP A 164 -1.92 -2.09 -15.76
C ASP A 164 -0.39 -1.97 -15.90
N LEU A 165 0.13 -0.78 -15.67
CA LEU A 165 1.52 -0.38 -15.86
C LEU A 165 2.27 -0.43 -14.53
N GLY A 166 3.23 -1.35 -14.39
CA GLY A 166 3.85 -1.64 -13.10
C GLY A 166 2.86 -2.34 -12.15
N GLY A 167 2.00 -3.20 -12.71
CA GLY A 167 0.86 -3.78 -12.00
C GLY A 167 1.19 -4.99 -11.11
N GLY A 168 2.48 -5.25 -10.82
CA GLY A 168 2.90 -6.33 -9.94
C GLY A 168 2.42 -7.71 -10.40
N VAL A 169 1.66 -8.40 -9.58
CA VAL A 169 1.05 -9.69 -9.93
C VAL A 169 -0.43 -9.56 -10.35
N GLY A 170 -0.91 -8.32 -10.61
CA GLY A 170 -2.25 -8.04 -11.09
C GLY A 170 -3.27 -7.73 -9.98
N GLU A 171 -2.83 -7.21 -8.85
CA GLU A 171 -3.66 -6.92 -7.68
C GLU A 171 -4.88 -6.05 -8.02
N TYR A 172 -4.71 -5.04 -8.87
CA TYR A 172 -5.81 -4.18 -9.33
C TYR A 172 -6.57 -4.77 -10.52
N LEU A 173 -5.86 -5.41 -11.43
CA LEU A 173 -6.45 -5.92 -12.67
C LEU A 173 -7.42 -7.09 -12.41
N VAL A 174 -7.08 -8.00 -11.48
CA VAL A 174 -7.91 -9.17 -11.15
C VAL A 174 -9.32 -8.77 -10.67
N PRO A 175 -9.52 -7.94 -9.63
CA PRO A 175 -10.86 -7.58 -9.19
C PRO A 175 -11.65 -6.76 -10.22
N ILE A 176 -10.98 -5.97 -11.05
CA ILE A 176 -11.62 -5.25 -12.16
C ILE A 176 -12.17 -6.23 -13.20
N LEU A 177 -11.37 -7.19 -13.64
CA LEU A 177 -11.78 -8.17 -14.63
C LEU A 177 -12.82 -9.16 -14.08
N ASP A 178 -12.77 -9.48 -12.81
CA ASP A 178 -13.79 -10.32 -12.17
C ASP A 178 -15.16 -9.64 -12.21
N ARG A 179 -15.23 -8.36 -11.84
CA ARG A 179 -16.46 -7.58 -11.82
C ARG A 179 -16.99 -7.21 -13.22
N PHE A 180 -16.09 -7.02 -14.19
CA PHE A 180 -16.43 -6.58 -15.55
C PHE A 180 -15.99 -7.63 -16.59
N PRO A 181 -16.81 -8.67 -16.83
CA PRO A 181 -16.44 -9.80 -17.68
C PRO A 181 -16.20 -9.46 -19.15
N GLN A 182 -16.66 -8.30 -19.61
CA GLN A 182 -16.46 -7.81 -20.99
C GLN A 182 -15.06 -7.23 -21.23
N LEU A 183 -14.28 -6.98 -20.16
CA LEU A 183 -12.95 -6.37 -20.27
C LEU A 183 -11.88 -7.41 -20.60
N GLU A 184 -10.89 -6.99 -21.37
CA GLU A 184 -9.60 -7.63 -21.53
C GLU A 184 -8.53 -6.85 -20.76
N GLY A 185 -7.59 -7.54 -20.12
CA GLY A 185 -6.51 -6.94 -19.35
C GLY A 185 -5.15 -7.16 -19.98
N THR A 186 -4.27 -6.18 -19.88
CA THR A 186 -2.84 -6.34 -20.13
C THR A 186 -2.09 -5.89 -18.87
N LEU A 187 -1.22 -6.76 -18.38
CA LEU A 187 -0.27 -6.48 -17.32
C LEU A 187 1.09 -6.19 -17.95
N PHE A 188 1.62 -4.99 -17.73
CA PHE A 188 2.96 -4.61 -18.18
C PHE A 188 3.86 -4.41 -16.97
N GLU A 189 4.93 -5.21 -16.88
CA GLU A 189 5.77 -5.26 -15.69
C GLU A 189 7.20 -5.70 -16.04
N LEU A 190 8.16 -5.44 -15.17
CA LEU A 190 9.55 -5.84 -15.35
C LEU A 190 9.68 -7.37 -15.52
N PRO A 191 10.62 -7.86 -16.34
CA PRO A 191 10.76 -9.28 -16.66
C PRO A 191 10.78 -10.22 -15.43
N PRO A 192 11.51 -9.94 -14.33
CA PRO A 192 11.51 -10.83 -13.17
C PRO A 192 10.14 -10.92 -12.48
N VAL A 193 9.37 -9.81 -12.47
CA VAL A 193 8.04 -9.75 -11.83
C VAL A 193 7.00 -10.47 -12.69
N THR A 194 7.12 -10.40 -14.03
CA THR A 194 6.19 -11.10 -14.93
C THR A 194 6.25 -12.63 -14.79
N GLU A 195 7.37 -13.20 -14.35
CA GLU A 195 7.46 -14.63 -14.04
C GLU A 195 6.58 -14.98 -12.85
N VAL A 196 6.66 -14.21 -11.76
CA VAL A 196 5.83 -14.38 -10.58
C VAL A 196 4.35 -14.13 -10.91
N ALA A 197 4.06 -13.11 -11.72
CA ALA A 197 2.70 -12.80 -12.17
C ALA A 197 2.06 -13.96 -12.95
N ARG A 198 2.81 -14.62 -13.84
CA ARG A 198 2.31 -15.80 -14.59
C ARG A 198 1.88 -16.93 -13.66
N ASP A 199 2.68 -17.22 -12.65
CA ASP A 199 2.37 -18.27 -11.68
C ASP A 199 1.14 -17.91 -10.84
N ALA A 200 1.05 -16.67 -10.35
CA ALA A 200 -0.08 -16.18 -9.57
C ALA A 200 -1.39 -16.17 -10.39
N LEU A 201 -1.33 -15.75 -11.64
CA LEU A 201 -2.50 -15.64 -12.52
C LEU A 201 -2.90 -16.97 -13.16
N ALA A 202 -2.01 -17.95 -13.27
CA ALA A 202 -2.33 -19.26 -13.84
C ALA A 202 -3.45 -19.99 -13.08
N ALA A 203 -3.53 -19.81 -11.77
CA ALA A 203 -4.57 -20.40 -10.93
C ALA A 203 -5.82 -19.49 -10.78
N ASN A 204 -5.79 -18.28 -11.33
CA ASN A 204 -6.87 -17.31 -11.17
C ASN A 204 -7.91 -17.45 -12.31
N PRO A 205 -9.23 -17.50 -12.01
CA PRO A 205 -10.27 -17.63 -13.03
C PRO A 205 -10.25 -16.56 -14.13
N VAL A 206 -9.78 -15.34 -13.81
CA VAL A 206 -9.67 -14.26 -14.80
C VAL A 206 -8.33 -14.26 -15.54
N GLY A 207 -7.35 -15.05 -15.11
CA GLY A 207 -6.02 -15.14 -15.70
C GLY A 207 -6.00 -15.30 -17.23
N PRO A 208 -6.85 -16.17 -17.84
CA PRO A 208 -6.95 -16.30 -19.29
C PRO A 208 -7.32 -15.03 -20.06
N ARG A 209 -7.84 -14.00 -19.38
CA ARG A 209 -8.19 -12.68 -19.96
C ARG A 209 -7.10 -11.64 -19.75
N ILE A 210 -5.96 -12.01 -19.13
CA ILE A 210 -4.83 -11.14 -18.87
C ILE A 210 -3.67 -11.49 -19.78
N ASN A 211 -3.29 -10.56 -20.64
CA ASN A 211 -2.07 -10.65 -21.42
C ASN A 211 -0.89 -10.09 -20.60
N ILE A 212 0.15 -10.88 -20.37
CA ILE A 212 1.33 -10.45 -19.59
C ILE A 212 2.45 -10.06 -20.55
N VAL A 213 2.87 -8.80 -20.49
CA VAL A 213 3.94 -8.21 -21.32
C VAL A 213 5.08 -7.79 -20.40
N ALA A 214 6.28 -8.30 -20.66
CA ALA A 214 7.48 -7.89 -19.94
C ALA A 214 8.11 -6.65 -20.59
N GLY A 215 8.49 -5.66 -19.76
CA GLY A 215 9.17 -4.46 -20.23
C GLY A 215 9.40 -3.43 -19.13
N ASP A 216 10.25 -2.46 -19.42
CA ASP A 216 10.52 -1.29 -18.60
C ASP A 216 9.65 -0.10 -19.05
N LEU A 217 9.05 0.63 -18.11
CA LEU A 217 8.16 1.77 -18.38
C LEU A 217 8.82 2.88 -19.21
N PHE A 218 10.13 3.00 -19.16
CA PHE A 218 10.88 4.09 -19.81
C PHE A 218 11.70 3.63 -21.00
N GLU A 219 12.16 2.38 -21.02
CA GLU A 219 13.08 1.89 -22.07
C GLU A 219 12.34 1.15 -23.19
N ASP A 220 11.27 0.40 -22.85
CA ASP A 220 10.56 -0.42 -23.79
C ASP A 220 9.31 0.24 -24.39
N ALA A 221 8.80 -0.31 -25.50
CA ALA A 221 7.56 0.16 -26.10
C ALA A 221 6.36 -0.26 -25.24
N LEU A 222 5.56 0.73 -24.85
CA LEU A 222 4.32 0.46 -24.11
C LEU A 222 3.25 -0.15 -25.04
N PRO A 223 2.40 -1.08 -24.52
CA PRO A 223 1.28 -1.64 -25.27
C PRO A 223 0.29 -0.59 -25.75
N GLU A 224 -0.26 -0.78 -26.94
CA GLU A 224 -1.20 0.14 -27.61
C GLU A 224 -2.65 -0.35 -27.53
N ASP A 225 -3.59 0.46 -28.01
CA ASP A 225 -5.02 0.14 -28.13
C ASP A 225 -5.76 -0.12 -26.80
N HIS A 226 -5.33 0.50 -25.72
CA HIS A 226 -6.03 0.47 -24.44
C HIS A 226 -6.79 1.76 -24.21
N ASP A 227 -7.94 1.66 -23.55
CA ASP A 227 -8.84 2.81 -23.27
C ASP A 227 -8.96 3.12 -21.77
N ALA A 228 -8.39 2.27 -20.90
CA ALA A 228 -8.13 2.54 -19.50
C ALA A 228 -6.70 2.09 -19.12
N LEU A 229 -5.97 2.95 -18.43
CA LEU A 229 -4.58 2.70 -18.07
C LEU A 229 -4.40 2.95 -16.57
N ILE A 230 -3.90 1.96 -15.84
CA ILE A 230 -3.70 2.00 -14.41
C ILE A 230 -2.23 2.27 -14.12
N LEU A 231 -1.96 3.19 -13.21
CA LEU A 231 -0.70 3.43 -12.53
C LEU A 231 -0.96 3.35 -11.03
N ALA A 232 -0.86 2.15 -10.46
CA ALA A 232 -1.13 1.93 -9.06
C ALA A 232 0.17 1.81 -8.26
N ASN A 233 0.41 2.75 -7.34
CA ASN A 233 1.63 2.79 -6.53
C ASN A 233 2.92 2.86 -7.37
N VAL A 234 2.89 3.67 -8.40
CA VAL A 234 3.99 3.83 -9.36
C VAL A 234 4.58 5.23 -9.30
N VAL A 235 3.74 6.28 -9.21
CA VAL A 235 4.21 7.65 -9.35
C VAL A 235 5.09 8.10 -8.20
N HIS A 236 4.96 7.51 -7.04
CA HIS A 236 5.80 7.81 -5.87
C HIS A 236 7.25 7.33 -5.99
N TYR A 237 7.57 6.44 -6.95
CA TYR A 237 8.96 6.03 -7.23
C TYR A 237 9.76 7.07 -7.99
N PHE A 238 9.11 7.99 -8.69
CA PHE A 238 9.73 8.86 -9.68
C PHE A 238 9.57 10.34 -9.31
N ASP A 239 10.54 11.16 -9.69
CA ASP A 239 10.41 12.60 -9.57
C ASP A 239 9.42 13.20 -10.58
N HIS A 240 9.15 14.51 -10.46
CA HIS A 240 8.23 15.21 -11.35
C HIS A 240 8.57 15.10 -12.84
N ALA A 241 9.87 15.08 -13.19
CA ALA A 241 10.31 15.01 -14.58
C ALA A 241 10.02 13.64 -15.18
N ARG A 242 10.30 12.59 -14.41
CA ARG A 242 10.04 11.19 -14.80
C ARG A 242 8.55 10.89 -14.83
N ASN A 243 7.76 11.41 -13.90
CA ASN A 243 6.30 11.26 -13.93
C ASN A 243 5.69 11.92 -15.17
N ARG A 244 6.14 13.13 -15.55
CA ARG A 244 5.70 13.76 -16.80
C ARG A 244 6.17 12.98 -18.04
N GLU A 245 7.38 12.46 -18.04
CA GLU A 245 7.87 11.60 -19.12
C GLU A 245 6.99 10.38 -19.29
N LEU A 246 6.70 9.66 -18.20
CA LEU A 246 5.84 8.47 -18.21
C LEU A 246 4.43 8.80 -18.75
N LEU A 247 3.80 9.83 -18.24
CA LEU A 247 2.47 10.27 -18.71
C LEU A 247 2.45 10.68 -20.18
N ARG A 248 3.52 11.30 -20.70
CA ARG A 248 3.66 11.63 -22.13
C ARG A 248 3.82 10.37 -22.98
N ARG A 249 4.67 9.43 -22.55
CA ARG A 249 4.85 8.13 -23.22
C ARG A 249 3.52 7.37 -23.32
N ILE A 250 2.76 7.34 -22.23
CA ILE A 250 1.42 6.71 -22.19
C ILE A 250 0.47 7.45 -23.15
N ARG A 251 0.45 8.79 -23.12
CA ARG A 251 -0.43 9.60 -23.97
C ARG A 251 -0.20 9.34 -25.47
N GLU A 252 1.02 9.08 -25.88
CA GLU A 252 1.39 8.75 -27.28
C GLU A 252 0.86 7.41 -27.76
N ARG A 253 0.41 6.52 -26.85
CA ARG A 253 -0.04 5.16 -27.13
C ARG A 253 -1.56 4.98 -27.10
N VAL A 254 -2.31 6.04 -26.80
CA VAL A 254 -3.75 5.98 -26.64
C VAL A 254 -4.47 7.00 -27.51
N LEU A 255 -5.73 6.72 -27.81
CA LEU A 255 -6.61 7.64 -28.52
C LEU A 255 -7.20 8.67 -27.54
N ALA A 256 -7.68 9.79 -28.09
CA ALA A 256 -8.46 10.75 -27.31
C ALA A 256 -9.66 10.08 -26.65
N GLY A 257 -9.97 10.47 -25.41
CA GLY A 257 -11.02 9.86 -24.59
C GLY A 257 -10.58 8.63 -23.77
N ALA A 258 -9.37 8.10 -23.96
CA ALA A 258 -8.81 7.10 -23.05
C ALA A 258 -8.60 7.69 -21.64
N ARG A 259 -8.63 6.84 -20.61
CA ARG A 259 -8.50 7.26 -19.21
C ARG A 259 -7.20 6.76 -18.60
N VAL A 260 -6.47 7.66 -17.91
CA VAL A 260 -5.40 7.28 -17.00
C VAL A 260 -5.92 7.32 -15.56
N LEU A 261 -5.64 6.27 -14.81
CA LEU A 261 -6.15 5.96 -13.49
C LEU A 261 -4.95 5.83 -12.54
N ILE A 262 -4.60 6.93 -11.85
CA ILE A 262 -3.44 6.94 -10.95
C ILE A 262 -3.92 6.69 -9.52
N VAL A 263 -3.52 5.56 -8.95
CA VAL A 263 -3.82 5.15 -7.57
C VAL A 263 -2.58 5.33 -6.72
N ASP A 264 -2.64 6.22 -5.74
CA ASP A 264 -1.52 6.46 -4.84
C ASP A 264 -1.98 7.17 -3.56
N PHE A 265 -1.02 7.50 -2.69
CA PHE A 265 -1.19 8.42 -1.58
C PHE A 265 -1.11 9.86 -2.11
N TRP A 266 -2.03 10.72 -1.67
CA TRP A 266 -2.05 12.11 -2.12
C TRP A 266 -2.07 13.06 -0.94
N THR A 267 -1.29 14.14 -1.03
CA THR A 267 -1.27 15.23 -0.04
C THR A 267 -2.10 16.43 -0.53
N ASN A 268 -2.32 17.38 0.40
CA ASN A 268 -2.73 18.74 0.02
C ASN A 268 -1.56 19.48 -0.66
N PRO A 269 -1.80 20.64 -1.31
CA PRO A 269 -0.75 21.40 -2.00
C PRO A 269 0.39 21.91 -1.09
N GLN A 270 0.21 21.89 0.23
CA GLN A 270 1.22 22.25 1.23
C GLN A 270 2.02 21.04 1.74
N HIS A 271 1.69 19.82 1.31
CA HIS A 271 2.28 18.55 1.73
C HIS A 271 2.17 18.27 3.24
N THR A 272 1.17 18.83 3.90
CA THR A 272 0.98 18.72 5.36
C THR A 272 -0.20 17.86 5.77
N GLU A 273 -1.08 17.52 4.85
CA GLU A 273 -2.30 16.75 5.10
C GLU A 273 -2.61 15.80 3.93
N PRO A 274 -3.25 14.66 4.21
CA PRO A 274 -3.50 14.11 5.53
C PRO A 274 -2.20 13.65 6.20
N LEU A 275 -2.20 13.56 7.55
CA LEU A 275 -1.01 13.19 8.34
C LEU A 275 -0.32 11.93 7.81
N PHE A 276 -1.08 10.88 7.47
CA PHE A 276 -0.50 9.63 6.99
C PHE A 276 0.28 9.82 5.69
N ALA A 277 -0.27 10.53 4.71
CA ALA A 277 0.40 10.81 3.44
C ALA A 277 1.68 11.64 3.63
N ALA A 278 1.63 12.65 4.51
CA ALA A 278 2.81 13.46 4.85
C ALA A 278 3.92 12.64 5.52
N LEU A 279 3.57 11.64 6.34
CA LEU A 279 4.55 10.74 6.98
C LEU A 279 5.09 9.69 6.01
N VAL A 280 4.25 9.13 5.14
CA VAL A 280 4.68 8.10 4.20
C VAL A 280 5.60 8.64 3.09
N ALA A 281 5.65 9.95 2.87
CA ALA A 281 6.69 10.58 2.05
C ALA A 281 8.10 10.27 2.56
N GLY A 282 8.29 10.23 3.89
CA GLY A 282 9.55 9.77 4.50
C GLY A 282 9.85 8.29 4.24
N GLU A 283 8.83 7.44 4.18
CA GLU A 283 8.96 6.03 3.79
C GLU A 283 9.50 5.89 2.36
N PHE A 284 8.89 6.60 1.40
CA PHE A 284 9.34 6.54 0.01
C PHE A 284 10.72 7.19 -0.18
N LEU A 285 11.01 8.28 0.53
CA LEU A 285 12.34 8.88 0.50
C LEU A 285 13.40 7.90 1.01
N THR A 286 13.17 7.27 2.18
CA THR A 286 14.16 6.37 2.78
C THR A 286 14.30 5.06 2.01
N SER A 287 13.21 4.51 1.48
CA SER A 287 13.26 3.25 0.74
C SER A 287 13.80 3.44 -0.69
N VAL A 288 13.16 4.24 -1.52
CA VAL A 288 13.42 4.29 -2.97
C VAL A 288 13.89 5.66 -3.47
N GLY A 289 14.02 6.66 -2.60
CA GLY A 289 14.33 8.03 -3.00
C GLY A 289 13.14 8.74 -3.66
N GLY A 290 11.93 8.26 -3.41
CA GLY A 290 10.69 8.78 -3.96
C GLY A 290 10.01 9.84 -3.09
N ASP A 291 8.76 10.17 -3.41
CA ASP A 291 7.99 11.20 -2.72
C ASP A 291 6.49 10.90 -2.74
N VAL A 292 5.70 11.65 -1.97
CA VAL A 292 4.24 11.68 -2.06
C VAL A 292 3.80 13.04 -2.60
N TYR A 293 3.05 13.00 -3.67
CA TYR A 293 2.63 14.19 -4.40
C TYR A 293 1.24 14.68 -3.97
N SER A 294 0.96 15.95 -4.26
CA SER A 294 -0.38 16.50 -4.13
C SER A 294 -1.23 16.25 -5.38
N GLU A 295 -2.55 16.27 -5.22
CA GLU A 295 -3.45 16.21 -6.37
C GLU A 295 -3.22 17.37 -7.36
N GLU A 296 -2.82 18.55 -6.87
CA GLU A 296 -2.53 19.71 -7.73
C GLU A 296 -1.28 19.50 -8.60
N GLU A 297 -0.30 18.78 -8.10
CA GLU A 297 0.88 18.39 -8.89
C GLU A 297 0.51 17.39 -9.97
N ALA A 298 -0.31 16.39 -9.64
CA ALA A 298 -0.85 15.46 -10.64
C ALA A 298 -1.66 16.18 -11.74
N LYS A 299 -2.50 17.15 -11.38
CA LYS A 299 -3.21 18.01 -12.34
C LYS A 299 -2.23 18.85 -13.19
N GLY A 300 -1.10 19.27 -12.60
CA GLY A 300 -0.02 19.92 -13.32
C GLY A 300 0.59 19.01 -14.38
N TRP A 301 0.94 17.76 -14.00
CA TRP A 301 1.45 16.77 -14.96
C TRP A 301 0.46 16.51 -16.10
N PHE A 302 -0.82 16.37 -15.80
CA PHE A 302 -1.86 16.16 -16.81
C PHE A 302 -1.89 17.29 -17.84
N ARG A 303 -1.94 18.56 -17.39
CA ARG A 303 -1.95 19.72 -18.30
C ARG A 303 -0.72 19.78 -19.23
N GLU A 304 0.45 19.33 -18.73
CA GLU A 304 1.72 19.39 -19.47
C GLU A 304 1.92 18.19 -20.40
N THR A 305 1.09 17.15 -20.30
CA THR A 305 1.29 15.88 -21.02
C THR A 305 0.07 15.43 -21.85
N GLY A 306 -0.91 16.32 -22.08
CA GLY A 306 -2.05 16.05 -22.95
C GLY A 306 -3.19 15.26 -22.29
N TRP A 307 -3.35 15.43 -20.97
CA TRP A 307 -4.45 14.87 -20.21
C TRP A 307 -5.28 15.98 -19.57
N GLU A 308 -6.59 15.77 -19.48
CA GLU A 308 -7.51 16.60 -18.70
C GLU A 308 -7.84 15.90 -17.39
N TYR A 309 -7.68 16.59 -16.26
CA TYR A 309 -8.13 16.10 -14.97
C TYR A 309 -9.66 16.02 -14.93
N LEU A 310 -10.19 14.93 -14.44
CA LEU A 310 -11.64 14.75 -14.31
C LEU A 310 -12.11 14.77 -12.86
N GLN A 311 -11.54 13.90 -12.04
CA GLN A 311 -11.99 13.72 -10.66
C GLN A 311 -10.94 12.98 -9.82
N THR A 312 -11.06 13.09 -8.50
CA THR A 312 -10.40 12.24 -7.51
C THR A 312 -11.46 11.44 -6.78
N ILE A 313 -11.24 10.14 -6.64
CA ILE A 313 -12.15 9.19 -5.97
C ILE A 313 -11.40 8.58 -4.78
N PRO A 314 -11.82 8.83 -3.51
CA PRO A 314 -11.28 8.13 -2.37
C PRO A 314 -11.57 6.63 -2.48
N LEU A 315 -10.54 5.79 -2.35
CA LEU A 315 -10.66 4.34 -2.30
C LEU A 315 -10.83 3.87 -0.84
N GLU A 316 -10.05 2.93 -0.38
CA GLU A 316 -10.02 2.55 1.02
C GLU A 316 -8.73 3.02 1.70
N GLY A 317 -8.83 3.30 3.01
CA GLY A 317 -7.71 3.83 3.78
C GLY A 317 -7.25 5.20 3.27
N PRO A 318 -5.95 5.47 3.23
CA PRO A 318 -5.39 6.75 2.83
C PRO A 318 -5.14 6.90 1.32
N ILE A 319 -5.62 5.97 0.51
CA ILE A 319 -5.36 5.88 -0.93
C ILE A 319 -6.54 6.46 -1.73
N SER A 320 -6.24 7.20 -2.78
CA SER A 320 -7.25 7.72 -3.71
C SER A 320 -6.83 7.51 -5.17
N LEU A 321 -7.84 7.46 -6.03
CA LEU A 321 -7.71 7.35 -7.47
C LEU A 321 -7.86 8.74 -8.10
N VAL A 322 -6.84 9.21 -8.78
CA VAL A 322 -6.86 10.42 -9.62
C VAL A 322 -7.08 10.02 -11.06
N VAL A 323 -8.12 10.58 -11.70
CA VAL A 323 -8.55 10.23 -13.06
C VAL A 323 -8.25 11.35 -14.04
N GLY A 324 -7.53 11.02 -15.12
CA GLY A 324 -7.31 11.89 -16.27
C GLY A 324 -7.89 11.31 -17.55
N GLU A 325 -8.27 12.20 -18.50
CA GLU A 325 -8.71 11.84 -19.85
C GLU A 325 -7.74 12.36 -20.89
N ALA A 326 -7.42 11.55 -21.88
CA ALA A 326 -6.60 11.93 -23.03
C ALA A 326 -7.33 12.96 -23.92
N ILE A 327 -6.74 14.14 -24.15
CA ILE A 327 -7.28 15.22 -24.98
C ILE A 327 -6.56 15.32 -26.31
#